data_256153429439e6d33a330c08c5ce8391
#
_entry.id   256153429439e6d33a330c08c5ce8391
#
_cell.length_a   1.000
_cell.length_b   1.000
_cell.length_c   1.000
_cell.angle_alpha   90.00
_cell.angle_beta   90.00
_cell.angle_gamma   90.00
#
_symmetry.space_group_name_H-M   'P 1'
#
loop_
_entity.id
_entity.type
_entity.pdbx_description
1 polymer ?
#
loop_
_entity_poly.entity_id
_entity_poly.type
_entity_poly.pdbx_seq_one_letter_code
_entity_poly.pdbx_strand_id
1 'polypeptide(L)'
;MRFSLSTTGLQNWNGDVLVVGLLQDQPATDLEARFPGLGAALAQQQFKGKPSEQLLINRLGNDGPQRLVVLGLGPANAFNLDGVRSAAARAAKAASGHTGSLGLQLSWDGLEPAAAAAAAAEAARLALYADQRFRKAPEPRRHPEALELIGLPTTAAAGLEAVGATCAGVELARELVAAPPNVVTPAALAETAAELSRNHGLELTVLERAECEARGMGAFLCVSQGSDLDPKLIHLIYRPDGEVKRRLALVGKGLTFDSGGYNLKVGAAQIDMMKFDMGGSAAVLGAMRAIAERKPAGVEVHMIVASCENMINGSAVHPGDIVTAADGTTIEINNTD
;
A
#
# COMPACT_ATOMS: atom_id res chain seq x y z
N MET A 1 -11.46 8.22 -3.30
CA MET A 1 -10.95 9.27 -4.21
C MET A 1 -11.12 8.82 -5.63
N ARG A 2 -11.76 9.62 -6.48
CA ARG A 2 -11.89 9.40 -7.93
C ARG A 2 -10.67 10.01 -8.63
N PHE A 3 -10.24 9.44 -9.76
CA PHE A 3 -9.10 9.91 -10.53
C PHE A 3 -9.53 10.23 -11.95
N SER A 4 -9.09 11.37 -12.47
CA SER A 4 -9.35 11.76 -13.85
C SER A 4 -8.25 12.66 -14.40
N LEU A 5 -8.17 12.72 -15.73
CA LEU A 5 -7.42 13.78 -16.39
C LEU A 5 -8.34 15.01 -16.47
N SER A 6 -7.78 16.18 -16.22
CA SER A 6 -8.53 17.42 -16.36
C SER A 6 -8.78 17.71 -17.85
N THR A 7 -10.01 18.04 -18.19
CA THR A 7 -10.38 18.51 -19.53
C THR A 7 -10.09 20.00 -19.73
N THR A 8 -9.80 20.70 -18.64
CA THR A 8 -9.45 22.13 -18.65
C THR A 8 -7.97 22.30 -18.33
N GLY A 9 -7.33 23.24 -19.03
CA GLY A 9 -5.94 23.61 -18.69
C GLY A 9 -5.86 24.35 -17.36
N LEU A 10 -4.63 24.52 -16.87
CA LEU A 10 -4.33 25.23 -15.62
C LEU A 10 -5.08 26.55 -15.47
N GLN A 11 -5.14 27.34 -16.53
CA GLN A 11 -5.72 28.70 -16.49
C GLN A 11 -7.22 28.70 -16.14
N ASN A 12 -7.96 27.66 -16.51
CA ASN A 12 -9.42 27.58 -16.38
C ASN A 12 -9.89 26.54 -15.34
N TRP A 13 -8.96 25.83 -14.69
CA TRP A 13 -9.34 24.84 -13.68
C TRP A 13 -9.91 25.52 -12.43
N ASN A 14 -11.05 25.08 -11.93
CA ASN A 14 -11.83 25.80 -10.93
C ASN A 14 -12.36 24.91 -9.79
N GLY A 15 -11.54 23.95 -9.33
CA GLY A 15 -11.86 23.13 -8.16
C GLY A 15 -11.37 23.75 -6.86
N ASP A 16 -11.42 22.97 -5.77
CA ASP A 16 -11.21 23.50 -4.40
C ASP A 16 -9.74 23.76 -4.07
N VAL A 17 -8.87 22.81 -4.35
CA VAL A 17 -7.44 22.93 -4.07
C VAL A 17 -6.64 22.71 -5.34
N LEU A 18 -5.85 23.71 -5.71
CA LEU A 18 -4.91 23.61 -6.82
C LEU A 18 -3.50 23.42 -6.28
N VAL A 19 -2.80 22.40 -6.76
CA VAL A 19 -1.38 22.19 -6.47
C VAL A 19 -0.58 22.26 -7.76
N VAL A 20 0.46 23.08 -7.77
CA VAL A 20 1.34 23.25 -8.91
C VAL A 20 2.79 22.99 -8.49
N GLY A 21 3.48 22.17 -9.25
CA GLY A 21 4.90 21.91 -9.07
C GLY A 21 5.77 22.85 -9.90
N LEU A 22 6.80 23.42 -9.30
CA LEU A 22 7.81 24.26 -9.97
C LEU A 22 9.19 23.62 -9.87
N LEU A 23 9.85 23.50 -11.01
CA LEU A 23 11.26 23.12 -11.09
C LEU A 23 12.17 24.29 -10.70
N GLN A 24 13.39 24.00 -10.22
CA GLN A 24 14.33 25.03 -9.80
C GLN A 24 14.73 26.00 -10.92
N ASP A 25 14.76 25.49 -12.14
CA ASP A 25 15.28 26.20 -13.31
C ASP A 25 14.17 26.78 -14.19
N GLN A 26 12.90 26.72 -13.75
CA GLN A 26 11.75 27.21 -14.50
C GLN A 26 11.10 28.43 -13.84
N PRO A 27 10.85 29.49 -14.59
CA PRO A 27 10.13 30.66 -14.07
C PRO A 27 8.63 30.35 -13.89
N ALA A 28 8.02 30.99 -12.88
CA ALA A 28 6.59 30.86 -12.58
C ALA A 28 5.68 31.76 -13.41
N THR A 29 6.09 32.15 -14.63
CA THR A 29 5.42 33.19 -15.44
C THR A 29 3.95 32.90 -15.73
N ASP A 30 3.62 31.64 -16.06
CA ASP A 30 2.23 31.24 -16.36
C ASP A 30 1.33 31.27 -15.12
N LEU A 31 1.91 31.04 -13.95
CA LEU A 31 1.19 31.12 -12.67
C LEU A 31 0.93 32.58 -12.27
N GLU A 32 1.87 33.47 -12.51
CA GLU A 32 1.72 34.90 -12.22
C GLU A 32 0.55 35.51 -13.01
N ALA A 33 0.37 35.09 -14.28
CA ALA A 33 -0.74 35.57 -15.11
C ALA A 33 -2.11 35.20 -14.50
N ARG A 34 -2.20 34.01 -13.88
CA ARG A 34 -3.43 33.52 -13.24
C ARG A 34 -3.59 34.00 -11.79
N PHE A 35 -2.50 34.11 -11.06
CA PHE A 35 -2.47 34.48 -9.65
C PHE A 35 -1.55 35.70 -9.45
N PRO A 36 -2.04 36.90 -9.73
CA PRO A 36 -1.24 38.13 -9.59
C PRO A 36 -0.68 38.27 -8.17
N GLY A 37 0.61 38.58 -8.08
CA GLY A 37 1.33 38.70 -6.81
C GLY A 37 1.96 37.39 -6.31
N LEU A 38 1.77 36.27 -7.01
CA LEU A 38 2.38 35.00 -6.64
C LEU A 38 3.91 35.08 -6.68
N GLY A 39 4.48 35.74 -7.70
CA GLY A 39 5.92 35.94 -7.82
C GLY A 39 6.50 36.69 -6.63
N ALA A 40 5.81 37.75 -6.17
CA ALA A 40 6.21 38.49 -4.97
C ALA A 40 6.15 37.58 -3.70
N ALA A 41 5.11 36.75 -3.56
CA ALA A 41 4.99 35.83 -2.44
C ALA A 41 6.09 34.74 -2.45
N LEU A 42 6.42 34.20 -3.62
CA LEU A 42 7.53 33.25 -3.79
C LEU A 42 8.87 33.91 -3.45
N ALA A 43 9.10 35.12 -3.91
CA ALA A 43 10.32 35.88 -3.61
C ALA A 43 10.46 36.20 -2.11
N GLN A 44 9.38 36.61 -1.45
CA GLN A 44 9.36 36.88 -0.01
C GLN A 44 9.72 35.65 0.81
N GLN A 45 9.29 34.46 0.37
CA GLN A 45 9.61 33.17 0.99
C GLN A 45 10.95 32.60 0.54
N GLN A 46 11.69 33.30 -0.31
CA GLN A 46 12.95 32.83 -0.92
C GLN A 46 12.78 31.45 -1.60
N PHE A 47 11.59 31.19 -2.16
CA PHE A 47 11.28 29.92 -2.82
C PHE A 47 12.17 29.75 -4.06
N LYS A 48 12.87 28.60 -4.12
CA LYS A 48 13.83 28.26 -5.19
C LYS A 48 13.43 27.00 -5.97
N GLY A 49 12.26 26.42 -5.70
CA GLY A 49 11.81 25.17 -6.32
C GLY A 49 12.48 23.92 -5.78
N LYS A 50 13.16 23.96 -4.63
CA LYS A 50 13.77 22.77 -4.02
C LYS A 50 12.70 21.76 -3.57
N PRO A 51 12.97 20.42 -3.58
CA PRO A 51 11.97 19.40 -3.27
C PRO A 51 11.29 19.53 -1.90
N SER A 52 11.95 20.16 -0.92
CA SER A 52 11.38 20.40 0.42
C SER A 52 10.50 21.64 0.51
N GLU A 53 10.58 22.55 -0.46
CA GLU A 53 9.90 23.86 -0.41
C GLU A 53 8.42 23.71 -0.76
N GLN A 54 7.60 24.48 -0.04
CA GLN A 54 6.16 24.56 -0.25
C GLN A 54 5.66 25.94 0.15
N LEU A 55 4.87 26.55 -0.72
CA LEU A 55 4.10 27.76 -0.43
C LEU A 55 2.62 27.42 -0.45
N LEU A 56 1.90 27.75 0.62
CA LEU A 56 0.47 27.54 0.75
C LEU A 56 -0.23 28.90 0.88
N ILE A 57 -1.21 29.15 0.02
CA ILE A 57 -2.00 30.38 0.00
C ILE A 57 -3.48 29.98 0.10
N ASN A 58 -4.13 30.38 1.19
CA ASN A 58 -5.58 30.31 1.29
C ASN A 58 -6.17 31.58 0.68
N ARG A 59 -7.13 31.41 -0.21
CA ARG A 59 -7.79 32.50 -0.92
C ARG A 59 -9.15 32.80 -0.30
N LEU A 60 -9.51 34.04 -0.27
CA LEU A 60 -10.82 34.55 0.11
C LEU A 60 -11.59 34.89 -1.17
N GLY A 61 -12.79 34.33 -1.32
CA GLY A 61 -13.64 34.56 -2.51
C GLY A 61 -13.99 33.28 -3.24
N ASN A 62 -14.97 33.39 -4.16
CA ASN A 62 -15.53 32.24 -4.85
C ASN A 62 -14.97 32.02 -6.27
N ASP A 63 -14.06 32.89 -6.70
CA ASP A 63 -13.49 32.82 -8.05
C ASP A 63 -12.18 32.01 -8.02
N GLY A 64 -12.25 30.74 -8.39
CA GLY A 64 -11.11 29.82 -8.48
C GLY A 64 -10.87 29.01 -7.22
N PRO A 65 -9.72 28.31 -7.13
CA PRO A 65 -9.42 27.42 -6.02
C PRO A 65 -9.35 28.17 -4.69
N GLN A 66 -9.95 27.60 -3.65
CA GLN A 66 -9.91 28.13 -2.29
C GLN A 66 -8.50 28.07 -1.69
N ARG A 67 -7.71 27.11 -2.15
CA ARG A 67 -6.32 26.93 -1.75
C ARG A 67 -5.43 26.73 -2.97
N LEU A 68 -4.36 27.50 -3.04
CA LEU A 68 -3.25 27.30 -3.97
C LEU A 68 -2.04 26.78 -3.18
N VAL A 69 -1.43 25.71 -3.66
CA VAL A 69 -0.18 25.18 -3.13
C VAL A 69 0.85 25.12 -4.23
N VAL A 70 2.01 25.70 -3.99
CA VAL A 70 3.16 25.61 -4.90
C VAL A 70 4.19 24.69 -4.24
N LEU A 71 4.59 23.66 -4.96
CA LEU A 71 5.58 22.68 -4.52
C LEU A 71 6.88 22.85 -5.31
N GLY A 72 8.02 22.85 -4.63
CA GLY A 72 9.30 22.69 -5.29
C GLY A 72 9.50 21.24 -5.72
N LEU A 73 9.94 21.04 -6.97
CA LEU A 73 10.18 19.73 -7.59
C LEU A 73 11.67 19.38 -7.69
N GLY A 74 12.56 20.33 -7.42
CA GLY A 74 13.99 20.17 -7.62
C GLY A 74 14.45 20.49 -9.05
N PRO A 75 15.69 20.14 -9.40
CA PRO A 75 16.21 20.39 -10.73
C PRO A 75 15.56 19.50 -11.79
N ALA A 76 15.34 20.03 -12.99
CA ALA A 76 14.64 19.33 -14.08
C ALA A 76 15.28 17.99 -14.45
N ASN A 77 16.61 17.92 -14.46
CA ASN A 77 17.36 16.72 -14.81
C ASN A 77 17.29 15.59 -13.77
N ALA A 78 16.78 15.85 -12.56
CA ALA A 78 16.60 14.87 -11.50
C ALA A 78 15.12 14.51 -11.26
N PHE A 79 14.18 15.24 -11.88
CA PHE A 79 12.77 14.97 -11.71
C PHE A 79 12.33 13.74 -12.52
N ASN A 80 11.76 12.77 -11.85
CA ASN A 80 11.37 11.47 -12.40
C ASN A 80 10.08 10.96 -11.75
N LEU A 81 9.68 9.71 -11.98
CA LEU A 81 8.46 9.13 -11.40
C LEU A 81 8.46 9.12 -9.86
N ASP A 82 9.60 9.03 -9.20
CA ASP A 82 9.67 9.11 -7.73
C ASP A 82 9.46 10.55 -7.25
N GLY A 83 9.95 11.52 -8.02
CA GLY A 83 9.62 12.93 -7.84
C GLY A 83 8.11 13.19 -7.98
N VAL A 84 7.45 12.58 -8.97
CA VAL A 84 5.98 12.63 -9.13
C VAL A 84 5.28 12.05 -7.91
N ARG A 85 5.68 10.86 -7.44
CA ARG A 85 5.10 10.23 -6.23
C ARG A 85 5.24 11.12 -5.01
N SER A 86 6.42 11.67 -4.79
CA SER A 86 6.70 12.57 -3.66
C SER A 86 5.84 13.83 -3.73
N ALA A 87 5.77 14.48 -4.89
CA ALA A 87 4.98 15.69 -5.09
C ALA A 87 3.47 15.42 -4.91
N ALA A 88 2.93 14.35 -5.50
CA ALA A 88 1.52 13.98 -5.39
C ALA A 88 1.12 13.61 -3.94
N ALA A 89 1.98 12.92 -3.20
CA ALA A 89 1.77 12.64 -1.79
C ALA A 89 1.71 13.91 -0.94
N ARG A 90 2.62 14.87 -1.20
CA ARG A 90 2.63 16.18 -0.55
C ARG A 90 1.40 17.00 -0.92
N ALA A 91 0.99 16.97 -2.20
CA ALA A 91 -0.22 17.62 -2.69
C ALA A 91 -1.47 17.12 -1.95
N ALA A 92 -1.65 15.81 -1.86
CA ALA A 92 -2.78 15.20 -1.17
C ALA A 92 -2.81 15.58 0.32
N LYS A 93 -1.66 15.55 1.00
CA LYS A 93 -1.55 15.99 2.41
C LYS A 93 -1.86 17.48 2.58
N ALA A 94 -1.38 18.34 1.68
CA ALA A 94 -1.66 19.77 1.71
C ALA A 94 -3.14 20.10 1.43
N ALA A 95 -3.85 19.22 0.73
CA ALA A 95 -5.28 19.32 0.48
C ALA A 95 -6.14 18.70 1.60
N SER A 96 -5.55 18.11 2.62
CA SER A 96 -6.31 17.59 3.78
C SER A 96 -7.09 18.73 4.46
N GLY A 97 -8.32 18.42 4.87
CA GLY A 97 -9.28 19.40 5.38
C GLY A 97 -10.30 19.88 4.33
N HIS A 98 -10.06 19.62 3.04
CA HIS A 98 -10.99 19.89 1.94
C HIS A 98 -11.62 18.59 1.45
N THR A 99 -12.90 18.62 1.08
CA THR A 99 -13.64 17.44 0.62
C THR A 99 -13.90 17.44 -0.89
N GLY A 100 -13.67 18.54 -1.56
CA GLY A 100 -13.94 18.69 -2.98
C GLY A 100 -12.85 18.13 -3.90
N SER A 101 -12.50 18.87 -4.93
CA SER A 101 -11.52 18.45 -5.94
C SER A 101 -10.12 18.97 -5.67
N LEU A 102 -9.14 18.12 -5.93
CA LEU A 102 -7.72 18.42 -5.96
C LEU A 102 -7.22 18.42 -7.41
N GLY A 103 -6.83 19.59 -7.93
CA GLY A 103 -6.13 19.71 -9.20
C GLY A 103 -4.62 19.61 -8.96
N LEU A 104 -3.96 18.79 -9.75
CA LEU A 104 -2.51 18.60 -9.66
C LEU A 104 -1.88 18.82 -11.02
N GLN A 105 -1.01 19.83 -11.12
CA GLN A 105 -0.15 20.06 -12.27
C GLN A 105 1.31 19.97 -11.84
N LEU A 106 2.05 19.06 -12.43
CA LEU A 106 3.50 18.93 -12.27
C LEU A 106 4.19 19.17 -13.62
N SER A 107 5.51 19.11 -13.64
CA SER A 107 6.27 18.99 -14.88
C SER A 107 6.15 17.55 -15.38
N TRP A 108 5.46 17.35 -16.51
CA TRP A 108 5.24 16.03 -17.09
C TRP A 108 6.22 15.69 -18.22
N ASP A 109 7.05 16.67 -18.61
CA ASP A 109 7.95 16.52 -19.75
C ASP A 109 8.99 15.41 -19.53
N GLY A 110 9.19 14.60 -20.56
CA GLY A 110 10.13 13.47 -20.51
C GLY A 110 9.63 12.23 -19.73
N LEU A 111 8.43 12.26 -19.18
CA LEU A 111 7.82 11.12 -18.49
C LEU A 111 6.85 10.37 -19.42
N GLU A 112 6.78 9.05 -19.28
CA GLU A 112 5.74 8.28 -19.95
C GLU A 112 4.38 8.64 -19.31
N PRO A 113 3.39 9.11 -20.10
CA PRO A 113 2.17 9.72 -19.56
C PRO A 113 1.33 8.80 -18.66
N ALA A 114 1.14 7.53 -19.04
CA ALA A 114 0.35 6.60 -18.26
C ALA A 114 1.05 6.24 -16.93
N ALA A 115 2.38 6.07 -16.93
CA ALA A 115 3.15 5.82 -15.72
C ALA A 115 3.14 7.04 -14.79
N ALA A 116 3.23 8.26 -15.33
CA ALA A 116 3.14 9.49 -14.54
C ALA A 116 1.76 9.65 -13.89
N ALA A 117 0.68 9.38 -14.61
CA ALA A 117 -0.68 9.42 -14.09
C ALA A 117 -0.90 8.38 -12.98
N ALA A 118 -0.46 7.14 -13.19
CA ALA A 118 -0.51 6.09 -12.19
C ALA A 118 0.26 6.47 -10.93
N ALA A 119 1.52 6.90 -11.08
CA ALA A 119 2.39 7.28 -9.97
C ALA A 119 1.79 8.42 -9.13
N ALA A 120 1.23 9.44 -9.78
CA ALA A 120 0.58 10.56 -9.10
C ALA A 120 -0.67 10.12 -8.32
N ALA A 121 -1.55 9.34 -8.96
CA ALA A 121 -2.81 8.92 -8.38
C ALA A 121 -2.62 7.92 -7.22
N GLU A 122 -1.74 6.93 -7.37
CA GLU A 122 -1.39 5.98 -6.32
C GLU A 122 -0.79 6.69 -5.11
N ALA A 123 0.20 7.55 -5.34
CA ALA A 123 0.87 8.26 -4.25
C ALA A 123 -0.08 9.20 -3.50
N ALA A 124 -0.96 9.91 -4.20
CA ALA A 124 -1.96 10.78 -3.59
C ALA A 124 -2.91 9.98 -2.69
N ARG A 125 -3.47 8.86 -3.17
CA ARG A 125 -4.38 8.02 -2.39
C ARG A 125 -3.69 7.40 -1.18
N LEU A 126 -2.53 6.77 -1.39
CA LEU A 126 -1.80 6.06 -0.33
C LEU A 126 -1.23 7.00 0.75
N ALA A 127 -0.98 8.28 0.41
CA ALA A 127 -0.55 9.29 1.37
C ALA A 127 -1.65 9.72 2.35
N LEU A 128 -2.92 9.51 1.99
CA LEU A 128 -4.09 9.85 2.80
C LEU A 128 -4.57 8.67 3.67
N TYR A 129 -4.02 7.48 3.44
CA TYR A 129 -4.36 6.32 4.25
C TYR A 129 -4.05 6.56 5.73
N ALA A 130 -4.98 6.16 6.60
CA ALA A 130 -4.78 6.14 8.04
C ALA A 130 -5.66 5.09 8.68
N ASP A 131 -5.08 4.24 9.49
CA ASP A 131 -5.79 3.29 10.31
C ASP A 131 -6.28 3.98 11.61
N GLN A 132 -7.59 3.94 11.83
CA GLN A 132 -8.23 4.49 13.03
C GLN A 132 -9.08 3.44 13.77
N ARG A 133 -9.04 2.17 13.35
CA ARG A 133 -9.90 1.10 13.86
C ARG A 133 -9.80 0.89 15.37
N PHE A 134 -8.63 1.15 15.94
CA PHE A 134 -8.35 0.92 17.36
C PHE A 134 -8.39 2.20 18.21
N ARG A 135 -8.94 3.29 17.69
CA ARG A 135 -9.12 4.53 18.43
C ARG A 135 -10.53 4.61 19.03
N LYS A 136 -10.64 4.99 20.29
CA LYS A 136 -11.94 5.17 20.98
C LYS A 136 -12.81 6.24 20.30
N ALA A 137 -12.19 7.32 19.83
CA ALA A 137 -12.85 8.40 19.11
C ALA A 137 -12.00 8.72 17.86
N PRO A 138 -12.31 8.10 16.72
CA PRO A 138 -11.60 8.42 15.48
C PRO A 138 -11.93 9.85 15.06
N GLU A 139 -10.90 10.62 14.73
CA GLU A 139 -11.08 11.98 14.24
C GLU A 139 -11.70 11.94 12.83
N PRO A 140 -12.76 12.73 12.56
CA PRO A 140 -13.29 12.88 11.22
C PRO A 140 -12.20 13.40 10.29
N ARG A 141 -11.86 12.64 9.26
CA ARG A 141 -10.89 13.05 8.26
C ARG A 141 -11.61 13.58 7.03
N ARG A 142 -11.25 14.78 6.62
CA ARG A 142 -11.67 15.36 5.36
C ARG A 142 -10.55 15.23 4.35
N HIS A 143 -10.85 14.61 3.22
CA HIS A 143 -9.91 14.41 2.13
C HIS A 143 -10.57 14.75 0.82
N PRO A 144 -9.81 15.16 -0.20
CA PRO A 144 -10.35 15.36 -1.53
C PRO A 144 -11.05 14.09 -2.04
N GLU A 145 -12.25 14.25 -2.58
CA GLU A 145 -13.02 13.18 -3.18
C GLU A 145 -12.55 12.85 -4.60
N ALA A 146 -11.94 13.83 -5.27
CA ALA A 146 -11.42 13.70 -6.63
C ALA A 146 -10.00 14.27 -6.75
N LEU A 147 -9.17 13.60 -7.55
CA LEU A 147 -7.90 14.09 -8.05
C LEU A 147 -8.00 14.25 -9.57
N GLU A 148 -7.74 15.46 -10.04
CA GLU A 148 -7.68 15.81 -11.46
C GLU A 148 -6.24 16.14 -11.86
N LEU A 149 -5.68 15.35 -12.77
CA LEU A 149 -4.33 15.59 -13.29
C LEU A 149 -4.41 16.56 -14.47
N ILE A 150 -3.74 17.71 -14.32
CA ILE A 150 -3.79 18.83 -15.27
C ILE A 150 -2.55 18.79 -16.16
N GLY A 151 -2.74 18.94 -17.47
CA GLY A 151 -1.65 19.06 -18.45
C GLY A 151 -1.10 17.71 -18.97
N LEU A 152 -1.66 16.59 -18.56
CA LEU A 152 -1.35 15.30 -19.16
C LEU A 152 -2.18 15.05 -20.44
N PRO A 153 -1.62 14.38 -21.47
CA PRO A 153 -2.36 14.00 -22.66
C PRO A 153 -3.41 12.90 -22.36
N THR A 154 -4.40 12.76 -23.20
CA THR A 154 -5.50 11.77 -23.03
C THR A 154 -4.99 10.33 -22.94
N THR A 155 -3.86 10.01 -23.55
CA THR A 155 -3.22 8.68 -23.46
C THR A 155 -2.82 8.29 -22.04
N ALA A 156 -2.66 9.27 -21.14
CA ALA A 156 -2.36 9.03 -19.73
C ALA A 156 -3.52 8.34 -18.96
N ALA A 157 -4.74 8.37 -19.51
CA ALA A 157 -5.92 7.76 -18.86
C ALA A 157 -5.75 6.25 -18.60
N ALA A 158 -5.06 5.54 -19.47
CA ALA A 158 -4.75 4.12 -19.27
C ALA A 158 -4.00 3.83 -17.96
N GLY A 159 -3.16 4.77 -17.49
CA GLY A 159 -2.46 4.64 -16.21
C GLY A 159 -3.38 4.68 -14.99
N LEU A 160 -4.56 5.27 -15.09
CA LEU A 160 -5.50 5.39 -13.99
C LEU A 160 -6.35 4.12 -13.76
N GLU A 161 -6.47 3.24 -14.76
CA GLU A 161 -7.37 2.08 -14.72
C GLU A 161 -7.03 1.10 -13.59
N ALA A 162 -5.74 0.90 -13.31
CA ALA A 162 -5.28 -0.07 -12.31
C ALA A 162 -5.13 0.52 -10.90
N VAL A 163 -5.15 1.85 -10.76
CA VAL A 163 -4.82 2.55 -9.49
C VAL A 163 -5.74 2.10 -8.35
N GLY A 164 -7.04 1.95 -8.63
CA GLY A 164 -8.02 1.52 -7.63
C GLY A 164 -7.66 0.18 -7.00
N ALA A 165 -7.42 -0.82 -7.83
CA ALA A 165 -7.08 -2.18 -7.43
C ALA A 165 -5.72 -2.26 -6.72
N THR A 166 -4.70 -1.59 -7.28
CA THR A 166 -3.36 -1.54 -6.68
C THR A 166 -3.39 -0.93 -5.28
N CYS A 167 -4.04 0.23 -5.14
CA CYS A 167 -4.16 0.90 -3.84
C CYS A 167 -4.97 0.07 -2.83
N ALA A 168 -6.07 -0.57 -3.26
CA ALA A 168 -6.87 -1.42 -2.39
C ALA A 168 -6.07 -2.61 -1.85
N GLY A 169 -5.20 -3.21 -2.68
CA GLY A 169 -4.27 -4.25 -2.22
C GLY A 169 -3.27 -3.74 -1.20
N VAL A 170 -2.65 -2.58 -1.45
CA VAL A 170 -1.70 -1.96 -0.50
C VAL A 170 -2.39 -1.56 0.81
N GLU A 171 -3.60 -1.02 0.75
CA GLU A 171 -4.39 -0.65 1.92
C GLU A 171 -4.72 -1.89 2.77
N LEU A 172 -5.14 -3.02 2.15
CA LEU A 172 -5.37 -4.28 2.87
C LEU A 172 -4.09 -4.77 3.56
N ALA A 173 -2.95 -4.76 2.87
CA ALA A 173 -1.69 -5.14 3.48
C ALA A 173 -1.33 -4.25 4.69
N ARG A 174 -1.51 -2.94 4.57
CA ARG A 174 -1.29 -1.99 5.67
C ARG A 174 -2.25 -2.22 6.85
N GLU A 175 -3.50 -2.55 6.58
CA GLU A 175 -4.51 -2.85 7.61
C GLU A 175 -4.12 -4.10 8.41
N LEU A 176 -3.66 -5.16 7.74
CA LEU A 176 -3.23 -6.39 8.40
C LEU A 176 -1.99 -6.16 9.25
N VAL A 177 -0.98 -5.47 8.71
CA VAL A 177 0.28 -5.19 9.43
C VAL A 177 0.09 -4.22 10.60
N ALA A 178 -0.79 -3.21 10.47
CA ALA A 178 -1.04 -2.24 11.53
C ALA A 178 -1.82 -2.84 12.71
N ALA A 179 -2.64 -3.86 12.49
CA ALA A 179 -3.44 -4.48 13.53
C ALA A 179 -2.58 -5.21 14.58
N PRO A 180 -3.03 -5.25 15.84
CA PRO A 180 -2.32 -5.97 16.89
C PRO A 180 -2.46 -7.49 16.75
N PRO A 181 -1.52 -8.30 17.31
CA PRO A 181 -1.51 -9.75 17.13
C PRO A 181 -2.70 -10.49 17.75
N ASN A 182 -3.35 -9.91 18.76
CA ASN A 182 -4.61 -10.44 19.30
C ASN A 182 -5.81 -10.23 18.36
N VAL A 183 -5.64 -9.53 17.26
CA VAL A 183 -6.65 -9.34 16.20
C VAL A 183 -6.24 -10.10 14.94
N VAL A 184 -4.99 -9.96 14.48
CA VAL A 184 -4.48 -10.67 13.31
C VAL A 184 -3.86 -11.99 13.76
N THR A 185 -4.71 -12.98 13.98
CA THR A 185 -4.38 -14.36 14.29
C THR A 185 -4.31 -15.21 13.01
N PRO A 186 -3.83 -16.48 13.07
CA PRO A 186 -3.89 -17.37 11.92
C PRO A 186 -5.31 -17.54 11.35
N ALA A 187 -6.31 -17.61 12.23
CA ALA A 187 -7.72 -17.65 11.82
C ALA A 187 -8.17 -16.36 11.12
N ALA A 188 -7.71 -15.18 11.58
CA ALA A 188 -8.04 -13.90 10.93
C ALA A 188 -7.44 -13.80 9.53
N LEU A 189 -6.23 -14.31 9.30
CA LEU A 189 -5.64 -14.36 7.95
C LEU A 189 -6.41 -15.32 7.03
N ALA A 190 -6.85 -16.47 7.55
CA ALA A 190 -7.70 -17.41 6.81
C ALA A 190 -9.07 -16.77 6.47
N GLU A 191 -9.70 -16.05 7.40
CA GLU A 191 -10.94 -15.31 7.12
C GLU A 191 -10.75 -14.20 6.09
N THR A 192 -9.65 -13.45 6.14
CA THR A 192 -9.32 -12.46 5.11
C THR A 192 -9.24 -13.13 3.71
N ALA A 193 -8.61 -14.30 3.62
CA ALA A 193 -8.56 -15.05 2.37
C ALA A 193 -9.97 -15.54 1.94
N ALA A 194 -10.81 -15.94 2.90
CA ALA A 194 -12.19 -16.34 2.64
C ALA A 194 -13.06 -15.17 2.13
N GLU A 195 -12.88 -13.97 2.69
CA GLU A 195 -13.51 -12.75 2.18
C GLU A 195 -13.10 -12.43 0.75
N LEU A 196 -11.80 -12.53 0.44
CA LEU A 196 -11.31 -12.34 -0.93
C LEU A 196 -11.89 -13.39 -1.89
N SER A 197 -11.96 -14.66 -1.45
CA SER A 197 -12.60 -15.74 -2.21
C SER A 197 -14.05 -15.43 -2.54
N ARG A 198 -14.85 -15.07 -1.53
CA ARG A 198 -16.29 -14.74 -1.69
C ARG A 198 -16.51 -13.52 -2.59
N ASN A 199 -15.71 -12.47 -2.40
CA ASN A 199 -15.93 -11.20 -3.06
C ASN A 199 -15.44 -11.19 -4.51
N HIS A 200 -14.46 -12.03 -4.85
CA HIS A 200 -13.80 -12.01 -6.17
C HIS A 200 -13.85 -13.35 -6.91
N GLY A 201 -14.51 -14.37 -6.34
CA GLY A 201 -14.64 -15.67 -6.99
C GLY A 201 -13.32 -16.47 -7.06
N LEU A 202 -12.45 -16.30 -6.06
CA LEU A 202 -11.20 -17.05 -5.97
C LEU A 202 -11.44 -18.44 -5.36
N GLU A 203 -10.66 -19.44 -5.79
CA GLU A 203 -10.70 -20.76 -5.16
C GLU A 203 -9.89 -20.74 -3.87
N LEU A 204 -10.48 -21.18 -2.76
CA LEU A 204 -9.84 -21.21 -1.45
C LEU A 204 -9.78 -22.65 -0.90
N THR A 205 -8.60 -23.00 -0.41
CA THR A 205 -8.39 -24.17 0.47
C THR A 205 -7.70 -23.70 1.73
N VAL A 206 -8.26 -24.03 2.89
CA VAL A 206 -7.61 -23.85 4.19
C VAL A 206 -7.44 -25.22 4.83
N LEU A 207 -6.19 -25.61 5.11
CA LEU A 207 -5.92 -26.83 5.87
C LEU A 207 -5.81 -26.48 7.36
N GLU A 208 -6.61 -27.16 8.14
CA GLU A 208 -6.59 -27.13 9.59
C GLU A 208 -5.44 -27.98 10.16
N ARG A 209 -5.15 -27.86 11.46
CA ARG A 209 -4.10 -28.65 12.14
C ARG A 209 -4.15 -30.15 11.79
N ALA A 210 -5.30 -30.78 11.93
CA ALA A 210 -5.45 -32.20 11.66
C ALA A 210 -5.17 -32.60 10.21
N GLU A 211 -5.50 -31.74 9.26
CA GLU A 211 -5.21 -31.97 7.84
C GLU A 211 -3.72 -31.78 7.51
N CYS A 212 -3.05 -30.84 8.19
CA CYS A 212 -1.61 -30.71 8.11
C CYS A 212 -0.87 -31.87 8.73
N GLU A 213 -1.35 -32.40 9.85
CA GLU A 213 -0.84 -33.62 10.50
C GLU A 213 -0.98 -34.85 9.58
N ALA A 214 -2.16 -35.05 9.00
CA ALA A 214 -2.42 -36.13 8.06
C ALA A 214 -1.53 -36.08 6.80
N ARG A 215 -1.00 -34.91 6.46
CA ARG A 215 -0.07 -34.68 5.34
C ARG A 215 1.41 -34.71 5.76
N GLY A 216 1.70 -35.04 7.03
CA GLY A 216 3.08 -35.11 7.55
C GLY A 216 3.82 -33.77 7.58
N MET A 217 3.13 -32.64 7.72
CA MET A 217 3.73 -31.30 7.69
C MET A 217 4.43 -30.93 9.01
N GLY A 218 5.28 -31.84 9.54
CA GLY A 218 5.92 -31.64 10.84
C GLY A 218 6.81 -30.41 10.93
N ALA A 219 7.50 -30.03 9.86
CA ALA A 219 8.30 -28.81 9.82
C ALA A 219 7.48 -27.51 9.98
N PHE A 220 6.23 -27.50 9.53
CA PHE A 220 5.31 -26.38 9.75
C PHE A 220 4.70 -26.44 11.16
N LEU A 221 4.23 -27.62 11.55
CA LEU A 221 3.49 -27.81 12.79
C LEU A 221 4.34 -27.60 14.04
N CYS A 222 5.65 -27.92 13.99
CA CYS A 222 6.53 -27.76 15.14
C CYS A 222 6.62 -26.31 15.61
N VAL A 223 6.56 -25.32 14.70
CA VAL A 223 6.59 -23.90 15.06
C VAL A 223 5.36 -23.51 15.88
N SER A 224 4.22 -24.13 15.61
CA SER A 224 2.93 -23.81 16.25
C SER A 224 2.68 -24.54 17.57
N GLN A 225 3.55 -25.46 17.99
CA GLN A 225 3.31 -26.32 19.17
C GLN A 225 3.19 -25.55 20.47
N GLY A 226 3.87 -24.39 20.56
CA GLY A 226 3.83 -23.54 21.74
C GLY A 226 2.66 -22.56 21.80
N SER A 227 1.79 -22.54 20.80
CA SER A 227 0.64 -21.61 20.75
C SER A 227 -0.68 -22.33 21.01
N ASP A 228 -1.59 -21.65 21.70
CA ASP A 228 -2.99 -22.08 21.85
C ASP A 228 -3.83 -21.79 20.59
N LEU A 229 -3.29 -21.04 19.62
CA LEU A 229 -3.94 -20.74 18.35
C LEU A 229 -3.59 -21.80 17.32
N ASP A 230 -4.62 -22.37 16.68
CA ASP A 230 -4.41 -23.38 15.64
C ASP A 230 -3.75 -22.78 14.39
N PRO A 231 -2.72 -23.46 13.85
CA PRO A 231 -2.11 -23.08 12.58
C PRO A 231 -3.08 -23.26 11.42
N LYS A 232 -2.89 -22.48 10.37
CA LYS A 232 -3.66 -22.55 9.13
C LYS A 232 -2.71 -22.56 7.93
N LEU A 233 -2.85 -23.53 7.03
CA LEU A 233 -2.24 -23.44 5.72
C LEU A 233 -3.29 -22.93 4.73
N ILE A 234 -3.07 -21.75 4.21
CA ILE A 234 -4.03 -21.02 3.36
C ILE A 234 -3.54 -21.07 1.92
N HIS A 235 -4.35 -21.59 1.02
CA HIS A 235 -4.07 -21.61 -0.41
C HIS A 235 -5.22 -20.95 -1.17
N LEU A 236 -4.94 -19.82 -1.79
CA LEU A 236 -5.91 -19.03 -2.56
C LEU A 236 -5.46 -18.96 -4.03
N ILE A 237 -6.36 -19.23 -4.96
CA ILE A 237 -6.04 -19.33 -6.38
C ILE A 237 -6.89 -18.34 -7.18
N TYR A 238 -6.22 -17.51 -7.99
CA TYR A 238 -6.82 -16.76 -9.08
C TYR A 238 -6.64 -17.54 -10.39
N ARG A 239 -7.75 -17.79 -11.08
CA ARG A 239 -7.74 -18.34 -12.43
C ARG A 239 -8.21 -17.31 -13.44
N PRO A 240 -7.45 -17.08 -14.53
CA PRO A 240 -7.88 -16.18 -15.58
C PRO A 240 -8.99 -16.79 -16.41
N ASP A 241 -9.79 -15.95 -17.04
CA ASP A 241 -10.66 -16.40 -18.11
C ASP A 241 -9.81 -16.85 -19.32
N GLY A 242 -10.12 -18.04 -19.89
CA GLY A 242 -9.43 -18.59 -21.06
C GLY A 242 -8.12 -19.34 -20.74
N GLU A 243 -7.21 -19.39 -21.72
CA GLU A 243 -6.00 -20.23 -21.65
C GLU A 243 -4.99 -19.72 -20.62
N VAL A 244 -4.49 -20.62 -19.77
CA VAL A 244 -3.38 -20.34 -18.83
C VAL A 244 -2.05 -20.45 -19.55
N LYS A 245 -1.36 -19.34 -19.73
CA LYS A 245 -0.02 -19.27 -20.36
C LYS A 245 1.11 -19.31 -19.34
N ARG A 246 0.83 -18.89 -18.11
CA ARG A 246 1.83 -18.82 -17.03
C ARG A 246 1.17 -19.13 -15.69
N ARG A 247 1.91 -19.82 -14.82
CA ARG A 247 1.56 -20.01 -13.41
C ARG A 247 2.58 -19.31 -12.51
N LEU A 248 2.10 -18.64 -11.48
CA LEU A 248 2.92 -17.96 -10.47
C LEU A 248 2.50 -18.45 -9.09
N ALA A 249 3.47 -18.59 -8.20
CA ALA A 249 3.22 -18.81 -6.78
C ALA A 249 3.74 -17.62 -5.97
N LEU A 250 2.88 -17.07 -5.12
CA LEU A 250 3.20 -16.04 -4.15
C LEU A 250 3.17 -16.70 -2.76
N VAL A 251 4.33 -16.79 -2.13
CA VAL A 251 4.45 -17.40 -0.79
C VAL A 251 4.72 -16.31 0.23
N GLY A 252 3.88 -16.21 1.25
CA GLY A 252 4.00 -15.21 2.30
C GLY A 252 4.26 -15.84 3.68
N LYS A 253 5.24 -15.34 4.41
CA LYS A 253 5.43 -15.69 5.82
C LYS A 253 4.23 -15.21 6.63
N GLY A 254 3.57 -16.10 7.35
CA GLY A 254 2.34 -15.87 8.11
C GLY A 254 2.49 -16.06 9.61
N LEU A 255 3.65 -15.73 10.16
CA LEU A 255 3.90 -15.81 11.59
C LEU A 255 3.26 -14.61 12.29
N THR A 256 2.09 -14.80 12.89
CA THR A 256 1.27 -13.70 13.41
C THR A 256 1.82 -13.07 14.67
N PHE A 257 2.64 -13.83 15.42
CA PHE A 257 3.54 -13.32 16.44
C PHE A 257 4.70 -14.31 16.62
N ASP A 258 5.92 -13.80 16.73
CA ASP A 258 7.13 -14.60 16.88
C ASP A 258 7.88 -14.23 18.17
N SER A 259 7.68 -15.01 19.23
CA SER A 259 8.44 -14.84 20.45
C SER A 259 9.89 -15.33 20.36
N GLY A 260 10.22 -16.12 19.31
CA GLY A 260 11.45 -16.88 19.17
C GLY A 260 11.38 -18.28 19.78
N GLY A 261 10.26 -18.64 20.41
CA GLY A 261 10.15 -19.92 21.14
C GLY A 261 11.11 -19.97 22.32
N TYR A 262 11.71 -21.14 22.61
CA TYR A 262 12.69 -21.29 23.69
C TYR A 262 13.95 -20.42 23.49
N ASN A 263 14.29 -20.06 22.25
CA ASN A 263 15.28 -19.02 21.95
C ASN A 263 14.64 -17.62 21.98
N LEU A 264 14.03 -17.29 23.12
CA LEU A 264 13.24 -16.08 23.32
C LEU A 264 13.99 -14.82 22.84
N LYS A 265 13.30 -14.04 22.03
CA LYS A 265 13.80 -12.72 21.56
C LYS A 265 13.90 -11.76 22.74
N VAL A 266 15.13 -11.33 23.06
CA VAL A 266 15.41 -10.42 24.17
C VAL A 266 16.22 -9.21 23.72
N GLY A 267 16.08 -8.09 24.40
CA GLY A 267 16.87 -6.88 24.16
C GLY A 267 16.78 -6.39 22.72
N ALA A 268 17.89 -6.41 22.00
CA ALA A 268 17.96 -5.90 20.62
C ALA A 268 17.14 -6.69 19.59
N ALA A 269 16.64 -7.87 19.94
CA ALA A 269 15.78 -8.68 19.06
C ALA A 269 14.34 -8.13 18.95
N GLN A 270 13.98 -7.10 19.71
CA GLN A 270 12.75 -6.30 19.57
C GLN A 270 11.48 -7.15 19.44
N ILE A 271 11.20 -7.99 20.43
CA ILE A 271 10.03 -8.87 20.45
C ILE A 271 8.69 -8.14 20.21
N ASP A 272 8.60 -6.88 20.63
CA ASP A 272 7.44 -5.99 20.43
C ASP A 272 7.19 -5.68 18.95
N MET A 273 8.23 -5.74 18.12
CA MET A 273 8.10 -5.57 16.66
C MET A 273 7.64 -6.83 15.94
N MET A 274 7.60 -7.98 16.61
CA MET A 274 7.23 -9.26 16.01
C MET A 274 5.73 -9.38 15.68
N LYS A 275 4.93 -8.41 16.05
CA LYS A 275 3.59 -8.23 15.48
C LYS A 275 3.61 -8.03 13.95
N PHE A 276 4.75 -7.64 13.37
CA PHE A 276 4.94 -7.43 11.94
C PHE A 276 5.46 -8.68 11.19
N ASP A 277 5.72 -9.78 11.89
CA ASP A 277 6.34 -10.97 11.31
C ASP A 277 5.40 -11.75 10.35
N MET A 278 4.18 -11.29 10.25
CA MET A 278 3.20 -11.72 9.24
C MET A 278 3.12 -10.76 8.03
N GLY A 279 4.04 -9.81 7.91
CA GLY A 279 4.04 -8.82 6.82
C GLY A 279 4.13 -9.44 5.42
N GLY A 280 4.79 -10.60 5.29
CA GLY A 280 4.83 -11.37 4.06
C GLY A 280 3.44 -11.88 3.65
N SER A 281 2.65 -12.42 4.57
CA SER A 281 1.28 -12.85 4.30
C SER A 281 0.37 -11.67 3.96
N ALA A 282 0.52 -10.55 4.66
CA ALA A 282 -0.22 -9.33 4.35
C ALA A 282 0.06 -8.83 2.93
N ALA A 283 1.33 -8.86 2.51
CA ALA A 283 1.74 -8.45 1.17
C ALA A 283 1.12 -9.34 0.08
N VAL A 284 1.15 -10.67 0.25
CA VAL A 284 0.60 -11.58 -0.76
C VAL A 284 -0.94 -11.59 -0.77
N LEU A 285 -1.61 -11.39 0.36
CA LEU A 285 -3.07 -11.19 0.43
C LEU A 285 -3.48 -9.90 -0.28
N GLY A 286 -2.74 -8.79 -0.04
CA GLY A 286 -2.94 -7.55 -0.74
C GLY A 286 -2.70 -7.68 -2.25
N ALA A 287 -1.65 -8.40 -2.66
CA ALA A 287 -1.39 -8.69 -4.06
C ALA A 287 -2.53 -9.50 -4.70
N MET A 288 -3.06 -10.52 -4.02
CA MET A 288 -4.19 -11.31 -4.51
C MET A 288 -5.45 -10.47 -4.67
N ARG A 289 -5.73 -9.53 -3.77
CA ARG A 289 -6.81 -8.57 -3.94
C ARG A 289 -6.64 -7.75 -5.22
N ALA A 290 -5.47 -7.16 -5.43
CA ALA A 290 -5.19 -6.37 -6.62
C ALA A 290 -5.29 -7.21 -7.91
N ILE A 291 -4.78 -8.43 -7.90
CA ILE A 291 -4.83 -9.37 -9.03
C ILE A 291 -6.28 -9.73 -9.35
N ALA A 292 -7.08 -10.06 -8.34
CA ALA A 292 -8.47 -10.44 -8.50
C ALA A 292 -9.35 -9.30 -9.05
N GLU A 293 -9.08 -8.05 -8.64
CA GLU A 293 -9.75 -6.88 -9.17
C GLU A 293 -9.31 -6.54 -10.61
N ARG A 294 -8.02 -6.74 -10.94
CA ARG A 294 -7.46 -6.45 -12.28
C ARG A 294 -7.70 -7.53 -13.32
N LYS A 295 -7.93 -8.77 -12.89
CA LYS A 295 -8.21 -9.94 -13.74
C LYS A 295 -7.21 -10.11 -14.90
N PRO A 296 -5.89 -10.23 -14.65
CA PRO A 296 -4.92 -10.36 -15.72
C PRO A 296 -5.14 -11.63 -16.53
N ALA A 297 -5.23 -11.51 -17.86
CA ALA A 297 -5.44 -12.63 -18.76
C ALA A 297 -4.19 -13.53 -18.85
N GLY A 298 -4.40 -14.83 -18.99
CA GLY A 298 -3.35 -15.81 -19.25
C GLY A 298 -2.41 -16.14 -18.06
N VAL A 299 -2.65 -15.59 -16.88
CA VAL A 299 -1.83 -15.83 -15.69
C VAL A 299 -2.66 -16.44 -14.57
N GLU A 300 -2.37 -17.68 -14.19
CA GLU A 300 -2.92 -18.30 -12.99
C GLU A 300 -2.00 -17.97 -11.79
N VAL A 301 -2.58 -17.53 -10.68
CA VAL A 301 -1.79 -17.14 -9.50
C VAL A 301 -2.23 -17.93 -8.27
N HIS A 302 -1.26 -18.60 -7.64
CA HIS A 302 -1.42 -19.31 -6.38
C HIS A 302 -0.81 -18.49 -5.26
N MET A 303 -1.57 -18.17 -4.23
CA MET A 303 -1.07 -17.59 -2.98
C MET A 303 -1.04 -18.66 -1.91
N ILE A 304 0.09 -18.82 -1.24
CA ILE A 304 0.27 -19.79 -0.16
C ILE A 304 0.80 -19.09 1.08
N VAL A 305 0.11 -19.29 2.20
CA VAL A 305 0.50 -18.78 3.51
C VAL A 305 0.44 -19.91 4.53
N ALA A 306 1.58 -20.22 5.13
CA ALA A 306 1.66 -21.04 6.34
C ALA A 306 1.57 -20.10 7.54
N SER A 307 0.40 -20.06 8.19
CA SER A 307 0.12 -19.12 9.27
C SER A 307 0.07 -19.82 10.62
N CYS A 308 0.88 -19.32 11.57
CA CYS A 308 0.92 -19.79 12.96
C CYS A 308 1.48 -18.72 13.89
N GLU A 309 1.56 -19.03 15.17
CA GLU A 309 2.36 -18.29 16.16
C GLU A 309 3.53 -19.14 16.66
N ASN A 310 4.65 -18.51 16.94
CA ASN A 310 5.77 -19.12 17.66
C ASN A 310 5.79 -18.63 19.12
N MET A 311 5.34 -19.49 20.02
CA MET A 311 5.16 -19.18 21.44
C MET A 311 5.89 -20.18 22.32
N ILE A 312 5.94 -19.91 23.63
CA ILE A 312 6.59 -20.76 24.64
C ILE A 312 5.53 -21.35 25.55
N ASN A 313 5.49 -22.67 25.61
CA ASN A 313 4.75 -23.43 26.62
C ASN A 313 5.39 -24.82 26.80
N GLY A 314 4.77 -25.70 27.60
CA GLY A 314 5.28 -27.03 27.86
C GLY A 314 5.23 -27.99 26.65
N SER A 315 4.58 -27.60 25.54
CA SER A 315 4.48 -28.38 24.29
C SER A 315 5.34 -27.80 23.17
N ALA A 316 5.99 -26.65 23.39
CA ALA A 316 6.78 -25.99 22.35
C ALA A 316 7.99 -26.83 21.93
N VAL A 317 8.37 -26.75 20.66
CA VAL A 317 9.58 -27.41 20.15
C VAL A 317 10.83 -26.92 20.90
N HIS A 318 11.75 -27.84 21.17
CA HIS A 318 13.00 -27.53 21.89
C HIS A 318 14.19 -27.51 20.93
N PRO A 319 15.24 -26.76 21.25
CA PRO A 319 16.54 -26.98 20.63
C PRO A 319 17.01 -28.43 20.84
N GLY A 320 17.39 -29.10 19.77
CA GLY A 320 17.77 -30.50 19.78
C GLY A 320 16.63 -31.48 19.39
N ASP A 321 15.38 -31.03 19.29
CA ASP A 321 14.29 -31.84 18.76
C ASP A 321 14.54 -32.17 17.28
N ILE A 322 14.09 -33.35 16.85
CA ILE A 322 14.10 -33.75 15.44
C ILE A 322 12.66 -33.85 14.94
N VAL A 323 12.35 -33.11 13.92
CA VAL A 323 11.03 -33.12 13.26
C VAL A 323 11.13 -33.65 11.84
N THR A 324 10.03 -34.18 11.32
CA THR A 324 9.99 -34.75 9.97
C THR A 324 9.13 -33.83 9.07
N ALA A 325 9.68 -33.40 7.95
CA ALA A 325 8.97 -32.65 6.91
C ALA A 325 8.06 -33.59 6.08
N ALA A 326 7.14 -33.00 5.30
CA ALA A 326 6.16 -33.74 4.49
C ALA A 326 6.78 -34.64 3.41
N ASP A 327 8.01 -34.35 2.98
CA ASP A 327 8.77 -35.18 2.04
C ASP A 327 9.60 -36.29 2.73
N GLY A 328 9.50 -36.41 4.05
CA GLY A 328 10.24 -37.39 4.85
C GLY A 328 11.63 -36.90 5.33
N THR A 329 12.05 -35.70 4.95
CA THR A 329 13.32 -35.11 5.42
C THR A 329 13.26 -34.89 6.93
N THR A 330 14.28 -35.34 7.66
CA THR A 330 14.43 -35.04 9.09
C THR A 330 15.23 -33.75 9.30
N ILE A 331 14.76 -32.95 10.25
CA ILE A 331 15.31 -31.62 10.55
C ILE A 331 15.63 -31.55 12.05
N GLU A 332 16.89 -31.38 12.41
CA GLU A 332 17.29 -31.07 13.79
C GLU A 332 17.08 -29.57 14.04
N ILE A 333 16.35 -29.25 15.09
CA ILE A 333 16.05 -27.88 15.48
C ILE A 333 17.19 -27.36 16.34
N ASN A 334 18.09 -26.58 15.76
CA ASN A 334 19.21 -25.97 16.52
C ASN A 334 18.80 -24.65 17.18
N ASN A 335 17.82 -23.98 16.63
CA ASN A 335 17.28 -22.72 17.11
C ASN A 335 15.77 -22.68 16.80
N THR A 336 14.97 -22.28 17.78
CA THR A 336 13.51 -22.20 17.68
C THR A 336 12.98 -20.84 17.18
N ASP A 337 13.90 -19.86 16.93
CA ASP A 337 13.57 -18.54 16.40
C ASP A 337 13.62 -18.48 14.86
#